data_21bcadc59512c3472e8221b82107fc0a
#
_entry.id   21bcadc59512c3472e8221b82107fc0a
#
_cell.length_a   1.000
_cell.length_b   1.000
_cell.length_c   1.000
_cell.angle_alpha   90.00
_cell.angle_beta   90.00
_cell.angle_gamma   90.00
#
_symmetry.space_group_name_H-M   'P 1'
#
loop_
_entity.id
_entity.type
_entity.pdbx_description
1 polymer ?
#
loop_
_entity_poly.entity_id
_entity_poly.type
_entity_poly.pdbx_seq_one_letter_code
_entity_poly.pdbx_strand_id
1 'polypeptide(L)'
;MNDVQPDPETSREMQAEQVRHLMALLAPGTPIREGLDRIVNGRTGGLIVLGDGPEINGVCSGGFPLDVRLTPQALRELSKMDGGLVVSSDHERIKAAAVHFVPDGSLPTLETGTRHRTADRLSQQTGAPVVVVSASMSVMSLFLSGRRYLIERPEQLLARANQALATLASYRGRLVDEAENLTTLEIRDQVQVRDVAAVAQRVEMWRRIDVEVRGYVSALGVEGRLVQLQRNELSLGVEDLGRLLTDDYRPNSVAPGGFSLSGLQKLSWEDLLNVTKVAETINLGPAEHPLDSPIRARGHRQLTLMTDLSSRTIQRIIDH
;
A
#
# COMPACT_ATOMS: atom_id res chain seq x y z
N MET A 1 33.43 13.23 1.74
CA MET A 1 32.22 12.79 1.05
C MET A 1 31.11 12.82 2.10
N ASN A 2 30.20 13.79 2.00
CA ASN A 2 29.10 13.90 2.97
C ASN A 2 28.07 12.82 2.66
N ASP A 3 27.96 11.82 3.52
CA ASP A 3 26.83 10.92 3.54
C ASP A 3 25.60 11.73 3.98
N VAL A 4 24.81 12.14 3.00
CA VAL A 4 23.47 12.70 3.24
C VAL A 4 22.61 11.54 3.69
N GLN A 5 22.37 11.42 5.00
CA GLN A 5 21.36 10.49 5.52
C GLN A 5 20.01 10.86 4.89
N PRO A 6 19.31 9.89 4.28
CA PRO A 6 17.99 10.17 3.69
C PRO A 6 17.02 10.63 4.77
N ASP A 7 16.15 11.57 4.40
CA ASP A 7 15.07 12.10 5.24
C ASP A 7 14.31 10.94 5.90
N PRO A 8 13.96 11.01 7.19
CA PRO A 8 13.20 9.98 7.90
C PRO A 8 11.87 9.60 7.23
N GLU A 9 11.22 10.52 6.52
CA GLU A 9 10.01 10.23 5.73
C GLU A 9 10.33 9.38 4.50
N THR A 10 11.36 9.73 3.74
CA THR A 10 11.83 8.97 2.57
C THR A 10 12.25 7.55 2.96
N SER A 11 12.93 7.40 4.11
CA SER A 11 13.34 6.09 4.63
C SER A 11 12.14 5.21 5.00
N ARG A 12 11.08 5.79 5.56
CA ARG A 12 9.83 5.06 5.89
C ARG A 12 9.05 4.64 4.64
N GLU A 13 9.00 5.50 3.64
CA GLU A 13 8.35 5.19 2.36
C GLU A 13 9.06 4.06 1.61
N MET A 14 10.39 4.11 1.52
CA MET A 14 11.20 3.05 0.92
C MET A 14 11.02 1.71 1.65
N GLN A 15 10.99 1.72 2.99
CA GLN A 15 10.76 0.50 3.77
C GLN A 15 9.35 -0.06 3.55
N ALA A 16 8.33 0.79 3.48
CA ALA A 16 6.96 0.38 3.20
C ALA A 16 6.82 -0.21 1.79
N GLU A 17 7.52 0.33 0.82
CA GLU A 17 7.54 -0.20 -0.55
C GLU A 17 8.24 -1.56 -0.63
N GLN A 18 9.37 -1.72 0.04
CA GLN A 18 10.07 -2.99 0.15
C GLN A 18 9.19 -4.08 0.79
N VAL A 19 8.49 -3.75 1.88
CA VAL A 19 7.54 -4.67 2.51
C VAL A 19 6.42 -5.06 1.55
N ARG A 20 5.85 -4.11 0.80
CA ARG A 20 4.81 -4.40 -0.20
C ARG A 20 5.32 -5.34 -1.29
N HIS A 21 6.52 -5.10 -1.80
CA HIS A 21 7.15 -5.97 -2.80
C HIS A 21 7.34 -7.40 -2.27
N LEU A 22 7.88 -7.54 -1.06
CA LEU A 22 8.07 -8.85 -0.41
C LEU A 22 6.74 -9.56 -0.13
N MET A 23 5.70 -8.82 0.31
CA MET A 23 4.37 -9.40 0.50
C MET A 23 3.75 -9.89 -0.82
N ALA A 24 3.99 -9.20 -1.93
CA ALA A 24 3.57 -9.66 -3.26
C ALA A 24 4.31 -10.93 -3.70
N LEU A 25 5.62 -11.04 -3.39
CA LEU A 25 6.42 -12.25 -3.63
C LEU A 25 5.91 -13.45 -2.81
N LEU A 26 5.38 -13.18 -1.61
CA LEU A 26 4.83 -14.18 -0.69
C LEU A 26 3.30 -14.35 -0.84
N ALA A 27 2.70 -13.76 -1.88
CA ALA A 27 1.27 -13.83 -2.14
C ALA A 27 0.85 -15.20 -2.70
N PRO A 28 -0.40 -15.62 -2.49
CA PRO A 28 -0.97 -16.83 -3.08
C PRO A 28 -0.74 -16.92 -4.60
N GLY A 29 -0.36 -18.12 -5.08
CA GLY A 29 -0.05 -18.38 -6.48
C GLY A 29 1.43 -18.21 -6.85
N THR A 30 2.28 -17.70 -5.94
CA THR A 30 3.73 -17.69 -6.17
C THR A 30 4.38 -19.02 -5.77
N PRO A 31 5.49 -19.44 -6.43
CA PRO A 31 6.16 -20.69 -6.08
C PRO A 31 6.68 -20.73 -4.63
N ILE A 32 7.11 -19.59 -4.10
CA ILE A 32 7.57 -19.48 -2.70
C ILE A 32 6.38 -19.72 -1.78
N ARG A 33 5.26 -19.01 -1.99
CA ARG A 33 4.06 -19.15 -1.15
C ARG A 33 3.52 -20.57 -1.17
N GLU A 34 3.40 -21.20 -2.32
CA GLU A 34 2.96 -22.60 -2.40
C GLU A 34 3.88 -23.54 -1.62
N GLY A 35 5.20 -23.30 -1.66
CA GLY A 35 6.16 -24.05 -0.87
C GLY A 35 5.97 -23.85 0.63
N LEU A 36 5.79 -22.61 1.07
CA LEU A 36 5.52 -22.26 2.46
C LEU A 36 4.19 -22.88 2.97
N ASP A 37 3.13 -22.84 2.16
CA ASP A 37 1.85 -23.47 2.51
C ASP A 37 1.99 -24.99 2.67
N ARG A 38 2.80 -25.65 1.83
CA ARG A 38 3.15 -27.08 1.97
C ARG A 38 3.94 -27.37 3.25
N ILE A 39 4.82 -26.47 3.68
CA ILE A 39 5.56 -26.58 4.95
C ILE A 39 4.59 -26.44 6.13
N VAL A 40 3.69 -25.45 6.10
CA VAL A 40 2.64 -25.26 7.12
C VAL A 40 1.77 -26.51 7.22
N ASN A 41 1.24 -27.00 6.08
CA ASN A 41 0.37 -28.18 6.02
C ASN A 41 1.10 -29.47 6.49
N GLY A 42 2.41 -29.55 6.22
CA GLY A 42 3.26 -30.64 6.69
C GLY A 42 3.66 -30.57 8.16
N ARG A 43 3.36 -29.45 8.86
CA ARG A 43 3.74 -29.18 10.26
C ARG A 43 5.25 -29.34 10.57
N THR A 44 6.10 -29.09 9.59
CA THR A 44 7.56 -29.28 9.72
C THR A 44 8.28 -28.01 10.20
N GLY A 45 7.72 -26.84 9.93
CA GLY A 45 8.41 -25.57 10.16
C GLY A 45 9.53 -25.30 9.16
N GLY A 46 10.09 -24.10 9.15
CA GLY A 46 11.21 -23.74 8.29
C GLY A 46 11.73 -22.34 8.59
N LEU A 47 13.01 -22.10 8.23
CA LEU A 47 13.64 -20.80 8.22
C LEU A 47 14.27 -20.61 6.85
N ILE A 48 13.85 -19.58 6.12
CA ILE A 48 14.25 -19.33 4.73
C ILE A 48 14.75 -17.88 4.63
N VAL A 49 15.99 -17.71 4.19
CA VAL A 49 16.61 -16.41 3.91
C VAL A 49 16.42 -16.11 2.43
N LEU A 50 15.88 -14.92 2.13
CA LEU A 50 15.67 -14.45 0.76
C LEU A 50 16.82 -13.50 0.38
N GLY A 51 17.83 -14.06 -0.24
CA GLY A 51 19.07 -13.40 -0.66
C GLY A 51 20.28 -14.31 -0.43
N ASP A 52 21.37 -14.03 -1.14
CA ASP A 52 22.61 -14.81 -1.14
C ASP A 52 23.86 -13.91 -1.17
N GLY A 53 23.74 -12.67 -0.64
CA GLY A 53 24.84 -11.70 -0.57
C GLY A 53 25.97 -12.10 0.40
N PRO A 54 27.10 -11.38 0.36
CA PRO A 54 28.26 -11.63 1.22
C PRO A 54 27.92 -11.57 2.72
N GLU A 55 27.00 -10.68 3.10
CA GLU A 55 26.54 -10.50 4.49
C GLU A 55 25.85 -11.77 5.01
N ILE A 56 25.11 -12.46 4.15
CA ILE A 56 24.43 -13.71 4.49
C ILE A 56 25.45 -14.82 4.63
N ASN A 57 26.41 -14.91 3.70
CA ASN A 57 27.47 -15.91 3.73
C ASN A 57 28.32 -15.82 5.01
N GLY A 58 28.54 -14.60 5.52
CA GLY A 58 29.29 -14.36 6.76
C GLY A 58 28.64 -14.89 8.03
N VAL A 59 27.33 -15.16 8.03
CA VAL A 59 26.57 -15.70 9.18
C VAL A 59 26.11 -17.15 8.96
N CYS A 60 26.48 -17.77 7.82
CA CYS A 60 26.18 -19.15 7.53
C CYS A 60 27.29 -20.09 8.05
N SER A 61 26.91 -21.19 8.66
CA SER A 61 27.81 -22.24 9.10
C SER A 61 27.28 -23.60 8.70
N GLY A 62 28.15 -24.42 8.07
CA GLY A 62 27.76 -25.75 7.59
C GLY A 62 26.73 -25.72 6.48
N GLY A 63 25.96 -26.80 6.38
CA GLY A 63 24.93 -26.97 5.36
C GLY A 63 25.47 -27.57 4.05
N PHE A 64 24.55 -27.79 3.13
CA PHE A 64 24.84 -28.34 1.80
C PHE A 64 24.72 -27.24 0.75
N PRO A 65 25.82 -26.87 0.06
CA PRO A 65 25.74 -25.97 -1.09
C PRO A 65 24.93 -26.66 -2.20
N LEU A 66 23.94 -25.93 -2.71
CA LEU A 66 23.07 -26.36 -3.79
C LEU A 66 23.07 -25.27 -4.87
N ASP A 67 22.49 -25.54 -6.00
CA ASP A 67 22.11 -24.53 -6.98
C ASP A 67 20.95 -25.10 -7.81
N VAL A 68 19.84 -25.37 -7.10
CA VAL A 68 18.67 -26.01 -7.70
C VAL A 68 17.57 -24.96 -7.91
N ARG A 69 16.75 -25.17 -8.95
CA ARG A 69 15.61 -24.29 -9.20
C ARG A 69 14.66 -24.30 -8.00
N LEU A 70 14.21 -23.12 -7.58
CA LEU A 70 13.19 -23.00 -6.55
C LEU A 70 11.86 -23.52 -7.10
N THR A 71 11.37 -24.59 -6.50
CA THR A 71 10.02 -25.11 -6.73
C THR A 71 9.32 -25.32 -5.41
N PRO A 72 7.98 -25.29 -5.35
CA PRO A 72 7.23 -25.53 -4.11
C PRO A 72 7.61 -26.86 -3.45
N GLN A 73 7.88 -27.90 -4.26
CA GLN A 73 8.27 -29.21 -3.76
C GLN A 73 9.69 -29.19 -3.19
N ALA A 74 10.66 -28.58 -3.90
CA ALA A 74 12.05 -28.48 -3.42
C ALA A 74 12.09 -27.70 -2.10
N LEU A 75 11.39 -26.57 -2.01
CA LEU A 75 11.32 -25.76 -0.80
C LEU A 75 10.78 -26.56 0.39
N ARG A 76 9.68 -27.32 0.18
CA ARG A 76 9.12 -28.20 1.21
C ARG A 76 10.07 -29.32 1.63
N GLU A 77 10.65 -30.04 0.69
CA GLU A 77 11.48 -31.21 1.01
C GLU A 77 12.78 -30.80 1.72
N LEU A 78 13.44 -29.74 1.23
CA LEU A 78 14.68 -29.24 1.84
C LEU A 78 14.44 -28.59 3.22
N SER A 79 13.26 -28.01 3.47
CA SER A 79 12.92 -27.46 4.79
C SER A 79 12.72 -28.49 5.90
N LYS A 80 12.64 -29.79 5.55
CA LYS A 80 12.61 -30.90 6.54
C LYS A 80 13.96 -31.16 7.19
N MET A 81 15.03 -30.73 6.53
CA MET A 81 16.38 -30.84 7.10
C MET A 81 16.51 -29.89 8.30
N ASP A 82 17.32 -30.27 9.27
CA ASP A 82 17.66 -29.38 10.37
C ASP A 82 18.50 -28.20 9.87
N GLY A 83 18.18 -26.98 10.35
CA GLY A 83 18.77 -25.74 9.85
C GLY A 83 17.80 -24.93 8.99
N GLY A 84 18.32 -24.08 8.11
CA GLY A 84 17.52 -23.25 7.22
C GLY A 84 17.98 -23.32 5.75
N LEU A 85 17.28 -22.53 4.92
CA LEU A 85 17.50 -22.46 3.49
C LEU A 85 17.99 -21.05 3.10
N VAL A 86 18.87 -20.99 2.11
CA VAL A 86 19.29 -19.76 1.43
C VAL A 86 18.74 -19.77 0.03
N VAL A 87 17.95 -18.76 -0.32
CA VAL A 87 17.38 -18.55 -1.64
C VAL A 87 18.14 -17.41 -2.32
N SER A 88 18.39 -17.52 -3.63
CA SER A 88 19.06 -16.48 -4.40
C SER A 88 18.32 -15.15 -4.37
N SER A 89 19.03 -14.07 -4.64
CA SER A 89 18.47 -12.70 -4.61
C SER A 89 17.41 -12.44 -5.69
N ASP A 90 17.44 -13.23 -6.79
CA ASP A 90 16.40 -13.24 -7.83
C ASP A 90 15.19 -14.14 -7.49
N HIS A 91 15.24 -14.84 -6.35
CA HIS A 91 14.23 -15.77 -5.85
C HIS A 91 13.92 -16.97 -6.77
N GLU A 92 14.81 -17.28 -7.71
CA GLU A 92 14.62 -18.40 -8.66
C GLU A 92 15.29 -19.70 -8.24
N ARG A 93 16.28 -19.63 -7.33
CA ARG A 93 17.12 -20.78 -6.98
C ARG A 93 17.28 -20.94 -5.46
N ILE A 94 17.42 -22.18 -5.01
CA ILE A 94 17.85 -22.50 -3.64
C ILE A 94 19.35 -22.72 -3.70
N LYS A 95 20.12 -21.90 -2.97
CA LYS A 95 21.58 -21.87 -2.96
C LYS A 95 22.20 -22.79 -1.93
N ALA A 96 21.53 -22.97 -0.79
CA ALA A 96 21.98 -23.88 0.27
C ALA A 96 20.82 -24.39 1.11
N ALA A 97 20.99 -25.56 1.71
CA ALA A 97 20.04 -26.17 2.64
C ALA A 97 20.76 -26.68 3.88
N ALA A 98 20.02 -26.92 4.97
CA ALA A 98 20.51 -27.33 6.28
C ALA A 98 21.60 -26.38 6.83
N VAL A 99 21.48 -25.10 6.56
CA VAL A 99 22.41 -24.08 7.01
C VAL A 99 22.13 -23.71 8.46
N HIS A 100 23.14 -23.68 9.31
CA HIS A 100 23.08 -23.11 10.63
C HIS A 100 23.41 -21.61 10.54
N PHE A 101 22.44 -20.78 10.86
CA PHE A 101 22.65 -19.33 10.91
C PHE A 101 23.11 -18.91 12.30
N VAL A 102 24.22 -18.17 12.33
CA VAL A 102 24.88 -17.71 13.57
C VAL A 102 24.97 -16.18 13.55
N PRO A 103 23.84 -15.48 13.66
CA PRO A 103 23.86 -14.03 13.80
C PRO A 103 24.43 -13.60 15.15
N ASP A 104 24.86 -12.33 15.27
CA ASP A 104 25.40 -11.77 16.50
C ASP A 104 24.39 -11.91 17.64
N GLY A 105 24.80 -12.66 18.68
CA GLY A 105 23.99 -12.92 19.87
C GLY A 105 23.70 -11.68 20.73
N SER A 106 24.45 -10.58 20.56
CA SER A 106 24.27 -9.32 21.29
C SER A 106 23.09 -8.50 20.76
N LEU A 107 22.63 -8.74 19.53
CA LEU A 107 21.49 -8.03 18.96
C LEU A 107 20.22 -8.31 19.77
N PRO A 108 19.48 -7.26 20.17
CA PRO A 108 18.28 -7.41 20.98
C PRO A 108 17.16 -8.09 20.18
N THR A 109 16.36 -8.91 20.84
CA THR A 109 15.17 -9.52 20.26
C THR A 109 14.11 -9.78 21.31
N LEU A 110 12.86 -9.53 20.97
CA LEU A 110 11.70 -9.83 21.81
C LEU A 110 11.11 -11.23 21.52
N GLU A 111 11.62 -11.91 20.50
CA GLU A 111 11.13 -13.22 20.09
C GLU A 111 11.59 -14.33 21.08
N THR A 112 10.71 -15.30 21.32
CA THR A 112 10.96 -16.39 22.30
C THR A 112 11.40 -17.70 21.67
N GLY A 113 10.92 -18.01 20.43
CA GLY A 113 11.27 -19.25 19.73
C GLY A 113 12.63 -19.17 19.06
N THR A 114 13.41 -20.26 19.08
CA THR A 114 14.77 -20.31 18.51
C THR A 114 14.82 -19.80 17.06
N ARG A 115 13.98 -20.33 16.17
CA ARG A 115 13.92 -19.90 14.76
C ARG A 115 13.54 -18.43 14.61
N HIS A 116 12.59 -17.94 15.41
CA HIS A 116 12.14 -16.54 15.36
C HIS A 116 13.25 -15.60 15.84
N ARG A 117 13.95 -15.95 16.93
CA ARG A 117 15.09 -15.16 17.43
C ARG A 117 16.23 -15.10 16.43
N THR A 118 16.54 -16.25 15.79
CA THR A 118 17.55 -16.30 14.73
C THR A 118 17.15 -15.43 13.54
N ALA A 119 15.90 -15.53 13.07
CA ALA A 119 15.40 -14.75 11.96
C ALA A 119 15.39 -13.24 12.23
N ASP A 120 14.97 -12.85 13.45
CA ASP A 120 14.97 -11.45 13.86
C ASP A 120 16.38 -10.86 13.83
N ARG A 121 17.34 -11.49 14.53
CA ARG A 121 18.73 -11.05 14.56
C ARG A 121 19.39 -11.08 13.18
N LEU A 122 19.11 -12.11 12.39
CA LEU A 122 19.63 -12.24 11.04
C LEU A 122 19.14 -11.07 10.15
N SER A 123 17.85 -10.75 10.22
CA SER A 123 17.29 -9.63 9.47
C SER A 123 17.84 -8.27 9.92
N GLN A 124 18.18 -8.11 11.20
CA GLN A 124 18.82 -6.89 11.73
C GLN A 124 20.27 -6.77 11.23
N GLN A 125 21.02 -7.86 11.28
CA GLN A 125 22.45 -7.87 10.95
C GLN A 125 22.71 -7.75 9.46
N THR A 126 21.95 -8.46 8.64
CA THR A 126 22.21 -8.59 7.18
C THR A 126 21.31 -7.67 6.34
N GLY A 127 20.24 -7.16 6.90
CA GLY A 127 19.19 -6.46 6.13
C GLY A 127 18.37 -7.39 5.21
N ALA A 128 18.71 -8.67 5.13
CA ALA A 128 18.02 -9.62 4.28
C ALA A 128 16.64 -10.00 4.83
N PRO A 129 15.62 -10.17 3.96
CA PRO A 129 14.33 -10.69 4.37
C PRO A 129 14.44 -12.16 4.80
N VAL A 130 13.85 -12.51 5.94
CA VAL A 130 13.86 -13.87 6.47
C VAL A 130 12.43 -14.35 6.73
N VAL A 131 12.05 -15.45 6.12
CA VAL A 131 10.73 -16.07 6.33
C VAL A 131 10.85 -17.21 7.32
N VAL A 132 9.96 -17.20 8.31
CA VAL A 132 9.84 -18.28 9.30
C VAL A 132 8.46 -18.92 9.23
N VAL A 133 8.43 -20.24 9.13
CA VAL A 133 7.21 -21.04 9.29
C VAL A 133 7.25 -21.71 10.66
N SER A 134 6.26 -21.42 11.50
CA SER A 134 6.09 -22.07 12.81
C SER A 134 5.30 -23.35 12.67
N ALA A 135 5.91 -24.48 13.03
CA ALA A 135 5.23 -25.78 13.02
C ALA A 135 4.09 -25.87 14.06
N SER A 136 4.30 -25.29 15.25
CA SER A 136 3.33 -25.37 16.37
C SER A 136 2.14 -24.43 16.19
N MET A 137 2.35 -23.25 15.68
CA MET A 137 1.30 -22.23 15.53
C MET A 137 0.68 -22.20 14.13
N SER A 138 1.25 -22.93 13.16
CA SER A 138 0.84 -22.89 11.75
C SER A 138 0.77 -21.47 11.19
N VAL A 139 1.76 -20.65 11.54
CA VAL A 139 1.87 -19.23 11.19
C VAL A 139 3.14 -19.01 10.39
N MET A 140 3.05 -18.16 9.37
CA MET A 140 4.18 -17.66 8.60
C MET A 140 4.49 -16.23 9.01
N SER A 141 5.76 -15.89 9.14
CA SER A 141 6.22 -14.54 9.47
C SER A 141 7.38 -14.14 8.59
N LEU A 142 7.37 -12.92 8.11
CA LEU A 142 8.50 -12.27 7.44
C LEU A 142 9.21 -11.38 8.46
N PHE A 143 10.53 -11.50 8.57
CA PHE A 143 11.38 -10.60 9.33
C PHE A 143 12.17 -9.72 8.35
N LEU A 144 12.16 -8.43 8.57
CA LEU A 144 12.89 -7.45 7.79
C LEU A 144 13.38 -6.33 8.70
N SER A 145 14.70 -6.10 8.73
CA SER A 145 15.33 -5.04 9.55
C SER A 145 14.85 -5.02 11.02
N GLY A 146 14.76 -6.20 11.65
CA GLY A 146 14.31 -6.34 13.03
C GLY A 146 12.81 -6.13 13.26
N ARG A 147 12.01 -6.10 12.21
CA ARG A 147 10.54 -6.03 12.31
C ARG A 147 9.91 -7.32 11.81
N ARG A 148 8.89 -7.76 12.53
CA ARG A 148 8.12 -8.94 12.18
C ARG A 148 6.82 -8.55 11.50
N TYR A 149 6.55 -9.15 10.33
CA TYR A 149 5.32 -9.01 9.57
C TYR A 149 4.64 -10.38 9.49
N LEU A 150 3.39 -10.44 9.91
CA LEU A 150 2.60 -11.67 9.82
C LEU A 150 2.14 -11.87 8.37
N ILE A 151 2.38 -13.04 7.82
CA ILE A 151 1.85 -13.44 6.51
C ILE A 151 0.48 -14.10 6.76
N GLU A 152 -0.57 -13.35 6.49
CA GLU A 152 -1.93 -13.77 6.77
C GLU A 152 -2.40 -14.88 5.81
N ARG A 153 -3.42 -15.63 6.25
CA ARG A 153 -4.07 -16.62 5.40
C ARG A 153 -5.00 -15.93 4.40
N PRO A 154 -5.14 -16.49 3.18
CA PRO A 154 -5.99 -15.90 2.14
C PRO A 154 -7.42 -15.61 2.60
N GLU A 155 -8.02 -16.49 3.40
CA GLU A 155 -9.39 -16.35 3.88
C GLU A 155 -9.56 -15.12 4.79
N GLN A 156 -8.56 -14.83 5.63
CA GLN A 156 -8.56 -13.65 6.50
C GLN A 156 -8.38 -12.36 5.70
N LEU A 157 -7.47 -12.38 4.72
CA LEU A 157 -7.27 -11.25 3.81
C LEU A 157 -8.52 -10.98 2.97
N LEU A 158 -9.19 -12.03 2.45
CA LEU A 158 -10.45 -11.89 1.70
C LEU A 158 -11.56 -11.29 2.56
N ALA A 159 -11.69 -11.71 3.82
CA ALA A 159 -12.68 -11.14 4.73
C ALA A 159 -12.45 -9.64 4.94
N ARG A 160 -11.19 -9.21 5.17
CA ARG A 160 -10.82 -7.79 5.30
C ARG A 160 -11.02 -7.02 4.00
N ALA A 161 -10.63 -7.60 2.87
CA ALA A 161 -10.81 -6.99 1.56
C ALA A 161 -12.29 -6.74 1.26
N ASN A 162 -13.15 -7.70 1.55
CA ASN A 162 -14.61 -7.55 1.37
C ASN A 162 -15.19 -6.47 2.29
N GLN A 163 -14.72 -6.37 3.54
CA GLN A 163 -15.13 -5.30 4.45
C GLN A 163 -14.68 -3.93 3.94
N ALA A 164 -13.44 -3.82 3.45
CA ALA A 164 -12.92 -2.58 2.88
C ALA A 164 -13.66 -2.20 1.58
N LEU A 165 -14.03 -3.18 0.72
CA LEU A 165 -14.86 -2.94 -0.46
C LEU A 165 -16.25 -2.41 -0.10
N ALA A 166 -16.90 -2.97 0.92
CA ALA A 166 -18.19 -2.47 1.39
C ALA A 166 -18.09 -1.02 1.90
N THR A 167 -17.00 -0.70 2.60
CA THR A 167 -16.70 0.66 3.04
C THR A 167 -16.46 1.57 1.83
N LEU A 168 -15.66 1.15 0.85
CA LEU A 168 -15.37 1.89 -0.37
C LEU A 168 -16.65 2.20 -1.16
N ALA A 169 -17.56 1.23 -1.27
CA ALA A 169 -18.88 1.42 -1.92
C ALA A 169 -19.73 2.46 -1.18
N SER A 170 -19.75 2.42 0.16
CA SER A 170 -20.47 3.41 0.97
C SER A 170 -19.89 4.82 0.80
N TYR A 171 -18.56 4.96 0.78
CA TYR A 171 -17.91 6.26 0.55
C TYR A 171 -18.15 6.76 -0.87
N ARG A 172 -18.16 5.87 -1.88
CA ARG A 172 -18.52 6.23 -3.25
C ARG A 172 -19.94 6.77 -3.34
N GLY A 173 -20.92 6.12 -2.69
CA GLY A 173 -22.30 6.60 -2.67
C GLY A 173 -22.39 8.04 -2.13
N ARG A 174 -21.78 8.28 -0.96
CA ARG A 174 -21.74 9.62 -0.37
C ARG A 174 -21.01 10.65 -1.24
N LEU A 175 -19.95 10.23 -1.94
CA LEU A 175 -19.24 11.11 -2.86
C LEU A 175 -20.11 11.51 -4.05
N VAL A 176 -20.88 10.57 -4.61
CA VAL A 176 -21.81 10.84 -5.70
C VAL A 176 -22.89 11.83 -5.24
N ASP A 177 -23.49 11.59 -4.07
CA ASP A 177 -24.52 12.49 -3.51
C ASP A 177 -24.00 13.92 -3.33
N GLU A 178 -22.79 14.08 -2.76
CA GLU A 178 -22.16 15.39 -2.58
C GLU A 178 -21.79 16.07 -3.92
N ALA A 179 -21.33 15.29 -4.90
CA ALA A 179 -21.00 15.80 -6.23
C ALA A 179 -22.25 16.25 -7.00
N GLU A 180 -23.38 15.56 -6.88
CA GLU A 180 -24.66 15.93 -7.46
C GLU A 180 -25.23 17.20 -6.79
N ASN A 181 -25.13 17.30 -5.46
CA ASN A 181 -25.49 18.50 -4.74
C ASN A 181 -24.64 19.70 -5.19
N LEU A 182 -23.32 19.54 -5.29
CA LEU A 182 -22.42 20.57 -5.78
C LEU A 182 -22.80 21.01 -7.21
N THR A 183 -23.12 20.08 -8.10
CA THR A 183 -23.58 20.40 -9.47
C THR A 183 -24.85 21.25 -9.46
N THR A 184 -25.79 20.93 -8.57
CA THR A 184 -27.03 21.71 -8.38
C THR A 184 -26.75 23.13 -7.92
N LEU A 185 -25.82 23.31 -6.98
CA LEU A 185 -25.41 24.62 -6.49
C LEU A 185 -24.64 25.42 -7.55
N GLU A 186 -23.79 24.77 -8.35
CA GLU A 186 -23.09 25.38 -9.50
C GLU A 186 -24.10 25.95 -10.52
N ILE A 187 -25.13 25.19 -10.89
CA ILE A 187 -26.16 25.64 -11.82
C ILE A 187 -26.93 26.86 -11.28
N ARG A 188 -27.10 26.95 -9.96
CA ARG A 188 -27.80 28.07 -9.29
C ARG A 188 -26.91 29.27 -8.96
N ASP A 189 -25.59 29.19 -9.23
CA ASP A 189 -24.59 30.17 -8.79
C ASP A 189 -24.60 30.41 -7.26
N GLN A 190 -24.76 29.33 -6.48
CA GLN A 190 -24.93 29.37 -5.03
C GLN A 190 -23.85 28.58 -4.28
N VAL A 191 -22.74 28.24 -4.95
CA VAL A 191 -21.66 27.44 -4.36
C VAL A 191 -20.91 28.24 -3.30
N GLN A 192 -20.65 27.58 -2.18
CA GLN A 192 -19.81 28.09 -1.09
C GLN A 192 -18.54 27.25 -0.94
N VAL A 193 -17.55 27.79 -0.24
CA VAL A 193 -16.28 27.10 0.06
C VAL A 193 -16.52 25.74 0.72
N ARG A 194 -17.49 25.64 1.65
CA ARG A 194 -17.83 24.39 2.34
C ARG A 194 -18.26 23.27 1.38
N ASP A 195 -18.97 23.60 0.30
CA ASP A 195 -19.53 22.61 -0.62
C ASP A 195 -18.40 21.94 -1.42
N VAL A 196 -17.46 22.72 -1.89
CA VAL A 196 -16.27 22.20 -2.59
C VAL A 196 -15.34 21.44 -1.64
N ALA A 197 -15.14 21.95 -0.42
CA ALA A 197 -14.35 21.28 0.60
C ALA A 197 -14.98 19.94 1.01
N ALA A 198 -16.31 19.82 1.07
CA ALA A 198 -17.00 18.57 1.35
C ALA A 198 -16.74 17.53 0.26
N VAL A 199 -16.86 17.90 -1.02
CA VAL A 199 -16.53 16.97 -2.13
C VAL A 199 -15.05 16.58 -2.09
N ALA A 200 -14.13 17.53 -1.89
CA ALA A 200 -12.69 17.26 -1.76
C ALA A 200 -12.37 16.29 -0.62
N GLN A 201 -13.01 16.48 0.52
CA GLN A 201 -12.94 15.60 1.69
C GLN A 201 -13.36 14.16 1.31
N ARG A 202 -14.51 14.01 0.62
CA ARG A 202 -15.03 12.69 0.21
C ARG A 202 -14.11 11.99 -0.78
N VAL A 203 -13.53 12.72 -1.74
CA VAL A 203 -12.54 12.19 -2.68
C VAL A 203 -11.33 11.62 -1.93
N GLU A 204 -10.78 12.35 -0.96
CA GLU A 204 -9.64 11.88 -0.18
C GLU A 204 -9.99 10.69 0.72
N MET A 205 -11.14 10.70 1.38
CA MET A 205 -11.60 9.57 2.19
C MET A 205 -11.74 8.30 1.34
N TRP A 206 -12.36 8.42 0.17
CA TRP A 206 -12.47 7.32 -0.78
C TRP A 206 -11.09 6.83 -1.22
N ARG A 207 -10.18 7.74 -1.58
CA ARG A 207 -8.81 7.42 -2.02
C ARG A 207 -8.03 6.60 -0.97
N ARG A 208 -8.15 6.95 0.32
CA ARG A 208 -7.50 6.24 1.42
C ARG A 208 -7.96 4.79 1.51
N ILE A 209 -9.26 4.55 1.45
CA ILE A 209 -9.81 3.18 1.46
C ILE A 209 -9.42 2.43 0.17
N ASP A 210 -9.40 3.10 -0.98
CA ASP A 210 -8.95 2.50 -2.24
C ASP A 210 -7.48 2.03 -2.17
N VAL A 211 -6.59 2.80 -1.56
CA VAL A 211 -5.19 2.40 -1.31
C VAL A 211 -5.12 1.15 -0.43
N GLU A 212 -5.96 1.06 0.59
CA GLU A 212 -6.04 -0.11 1.47
C GLU A 212 -6.52 -1.35 0.70
N VAL A 213 -7.58 -1.22 -0.11
CA VAL A 213 -8.09 -2.32 -0.96
C VAL A 213 -7.02 -2.79 -1.95
N ARG A 214 -6.27 -1.87 -2.58
CA ARG A 214 -5.12 -2.24 -3.44
C ARG A 214 -4.08 -3.06 -2.68
N GLY A 215 -3.81 -2.70 -1.43
CA GLY A 215 -2.92 -3.47 -0.57
C GLY A 215 -3.39 -4.91 -0.37
N TYR A 216 -4.68 -5.11 -0.09
CA TYR A 216 -5.26 -6.45 0.03
C TYR A 216 -5.22 -7.23 -1.29
N VAL A 217 -5.52 -6.59 -2.43
CA VAL A 217 -5.43 -7.23 -3.75
C VAL A 217 -4.01 -7.73 -4.02
N SER A 218 -3.01 -6.89 -3.75
CA SER A 218 -1.60 -7.27 -3.92
C SER A 218 -1.20 -8.44 -3.01
N ALA A 219 -1.64 -8.44 -1.75
CA ALA A 219 -1.36 -9.51 -0.80
C ALA A 219 -2.10 -10.82 -1.12
N LEU A 220 -3.26 -10.75 -1.77
CA LEU A 220 -4.06 -11.91 -2.18
C LEU A 220 -3.55 -12.54 -3.48
N GLY A 221 -2.75 -11.86 -4.28
CA GLY A 221 -2.24 -12.38 -5.55
C GLY A 221 -3.39 -12.89 -6.44
N VAL A 222 -3.30 -14.13 -6.88
CA VAL A 222 -4.31 -14.75 -7.78
C VAL A 222 -5.70 -14.83 -7.16
N GLU A 223 -5.80 -14.95 -5.84
CA GLU A 223 -7.07 -15.00 -5.09
C GLU A 223 -7.76 -13.62 -5.05
N GLY A 224 -7.02 -12.54 -5.29
CA GLY A 224 -7.52 -11.16 -5.25
C GLY A 224 -8.30 -10.72 -6.50
N ARG A 225 -8.43 -11.56 -7.53
CA ARG A 225 -9.01 -11.17 -8.83
C ARG A 225 -10.42 -10.57 -8.72
N LEU A 226 -11.32 -11.18 -7.96
CA LEU A 226 -12.69 -10.67 -7.81
C LEU A 226 -12.73 -9.35 -7.05
N VAL A 227 -11.91 -9.23 -6.00
CA VAL A 227 -11.74 -7.97 -5.25
C VAL A 227 -11.25 -6.86 -6.17
N GLN A 228 -10.27 -7.16 -7.05
CA GLN A 228 -9.75 -6.22 -8.04
C GLN A 228 -10.82 -5.74 -9.02
N LEU A 229 -11.67 -6.65 -9.52
CA LEU A 229 -12.75 -6.30 -10.44
C LEU A 229 -13.77 -5.38 -9.78
N GLN A 230 -14.22 -5.71 -8.57
CA GLN A 230 -15.16 -4.88 -7.81
C GLN A 230 -14.57 -3.51 -7.47
N ARG A 231 -13.29 -3.47 -7.05
CA ARG A 231 -12.57 -2.22 -6.79
C ARG A 231 -12.52 -1.35 -8.03
N ASN A 232 -12.19 -1.93 -9.21
CA ASN A 232 -12.13 -1.18 -10.47
C ASN A 232 -13.47 -0.55 -10.82
N GLU A 233 -14.58 -1.28 -10.65
CA GLU A 233 -15.93 -0.74 -10.88
C GLU A 233 -16.23 0.43 -9.92
N LEU A 234 -15.89 0.30 -8.63
CA LEU A 234 -16.08 1.37 -7.65
C LEU A 234 -15.18 2.58 -7.88
N SER A 235 -14.10 2.44 -8.64
CA SER A 235 -13.15 3.51 -8.94
C SER A 235 -13.55 4.37 -10.15
N LEU A 236 -14.48 3.89 -10.98
CA LEU A 236 -14.88 4.59 -12.19
C LEU A 236 -15.36 6.01 -11.90
N GLY A 237 -14.76 6.99 -12.56
CA GLY A 237 -15.12 8.41 -12.50
C GLY A 237 -14.63 9.17 -11.27
N VAL A 238 -14.08 8.52 -10.23
CA VAL A 238 -13.64 9.22 -9.00
C VAL A 238 -12.37 10.04 -9.24
N GLU A 239 -11.38 9.48 -9.94
CA GLU A 239 -10.16 10.20 -10.29
C GLU A 239 -10.45 11.41 -11.22
N ASP A 240 -11.37 11.23 -12.16
CA ASP A 240 -11.83 12.31 -13.05
C ASP A 240 -12.55 13.40 -12.26
N LEU A 241 -13.39 13.04 -11.29
CA LEU A 241 -14.06 14.00 -10.42
C LEU A 241 -13.05 14.85 -9.64
N GLY A 242 -12.02 14.26 -9.06
CA GLY A 242 -10.96 14.99 -8.34
C GLY A 242 -10.21 15.96 -9.24
N ARG A 243 -9.89 15.52 -10.47
CA ARG A 243 -9.25 16.38 -11.47
C ARG A 243 -10.15 17.54 -11.90
N LEU A 244 -11.39 17.26 -12.28
CA LEU A 244 -12.36 18.27 -12.69
C LEU A 244 -12.66 19.28 -11.59
N LEU A 245 -12.73 18.83 -10.32
CA LEU A 245 -12.86 19.73 -9.17
C LEU A 245 -11.68 20.68 -9.08
N THR A 246 -10.47 20.17 -9.29
CA THR A 246 -9.25 20.99 -9.30
C THR A 246 -9.28 22.03 -10.44
N ASP A 247 -9.68 21.61 -11.63
CA ASP A 247 -9.74 22.48 -12.80
C ASP A 247 -10.80 23.59 -12.63
N ASP A 248 -11.96 23.28 -12.02
CA ASP A 248 -13.05 24.23 -11.80
C ASP A 248 -12.75 25.33 -10.77
N TYR A 249 -12.03 24.97 -9.71
CA TYR A 249 -11.82 25.89 -8.56
C TYR A 249 -10.39 26.40 -8.44
N ARG A 250 -9.53 26.11 -9.42
CA ARG A 250 -8.16 26.65 -9.46
C ARG A 250 -8.16 28.17 -9.63
N PRO A 251 -7.46 28.96 -8.78
CA PRO A 251 -7.37 30.41 -8.95
C PRO A 251 -6.74 30.80 -10.30
N ASN A 252 -7.19 31.93 -10.89
CA ASN A 252 -6.63 32.46 -12.14
C ASN A 252 -5.19 33.00 -11.97
N SER A 253 -4.77 33.33 -10.76
CA SER A 253 -3.40 33.76 -10.47
C SER A 253 -2.53 32.54 -10.14
N VAL A 254 -1.38 32.44 -10.80
CA VAL A 254 -0.33 31.45 -10.51
C VAL A 254 0.41 31.88 -9.22
N ALA A 255 -0.29 31.97 -8.11
CA ALA A 255 0.35 32.11 -6.80
C ALA A 255 0.94 30.73 -6.42
N PRO A 256 2.19 30.67 -5.90
CA PRO A 256 2.70 29.44 -5.32
C PRO A 256 1.77 29.01 -4.18
N GLY A 257 1.14 27.83 -4.32
CA GLY A 257 0.18 27.30 -3.35
C GLY A 257 -1.29 27.30 -3.81
N GLY A 258 -1.57 27.30 -5.14
CA GLY A 258 -2.94 27.20 -5.68
C GLY A 258 -3.69 25.95 -5.25
N PHE A 259 -5.01 25.91 -5.51
CA PHE A 259 -5.90 24.78 -5.18
C PHE A 259 -5.29 23.43 -5.57
N SER A 260 -5.14 22.53 -4.60
CA SER A 260 -4.61 21.20 -4.82
C SER A 260 -5.15 20.22 -3.79
N LEU A 261 -5.61 19.07 -4.27
CA LEU A 261 -6.05 17.97 -3.41
C LEU A 261 -4.89 17.19 -2.78
N SER A 262 -3.66 17.34 -3.28
CA SER A 262 -2.49 16.57 -2.82
C SER A 262 -2.14 16.83 -1.34
N GLY A 263 -2.39 18.04 -0.85
CA GLY A 263 -2.19 18.40 0.56
C GLY A 263 -3.03 17.55 1.53
N LEU A 264 -4.22 17.10 1.11
CA LEU A 264 -5.13 16.31 1.94
C LEU A 264 -4.54 14.96 2.35
N GLN A 265 -3.60 14.42 1.55
CA GLN A 265 -2.93 13.15 1.86
C GLN A 265 -2.15 13.19 3.17
N LYS A 266 -1.68 14.38 3.59
CA LYS A 266 -0.90 14.59 4.80
C LYS A 266 -1.75 14.78 6.06
N LEU A 267 -3.04 15.04 5.91
CA LEU A 267 -3.95 15.22 7.05
C LEU A 267 -4.13 13.91 7.82
N SER A 268 -4.27 14.01 9.15
CA SER A 268 -4.76 12.89 9.96
C SER A 268 -6.22 12.55 9.60
N TRP A 269 -6.71 11.38 10.02
CA TRP A 269 -8.15 11.06 9.84
C TRP A 269 -9.05 12.05 10.59
N GLU A 270 -8.64 12.48 11.78
CA GLU A 270 -9.36 13.44 12.61
C GLU A 270 -9.43 14.81 11.93
N ASP A 271 -8.29 15.30 11.40
CA ASP A 271 -8.23 16.57 10.67
C ASP A 271 -9.03 16.53 9.37
N LEU A 272 -9.02 15.38 8.67
CA LEU A 272 -9.80 15.19 7.46
C LEU A 272 -11.32 15.24 7.71
N LEU A 273 -11.80 14.93 8.93
CA LEU A 273 -13.21 15.08 9.30
C LEU A 273 -13.61 16.55 9.49
N ASN A 274 -12.66 17.45 9.68
CA ASN A 274 -12.90 18.87 9.86
C ASN A 274 -12.88 19.62 8.52
N VAL A 275 -14.05 20.00 8.01
CA VAL A 275 -14.21 20.68 6.72
C VAL A 275 -13.42 21.99 6.65
N THR A 276 -13.27 22.73 7.76
CA THR A 276 -12.46 23.96 7.80
C THR A 276 -10.99 23.65 7.51
N LYS A 277 -10.42 22.64 8.16
CA LYS A 277 -9.04 22.22 7.89
C LYS A 277 -8.84 21.71 6.46
N VAL A 278 -9.85 21.03 5.91
CA VAL A 278 -9.85 20.61 4.51
C VAL A 278 -9.78 21.83 3.59
N ALA A 279 -10.66 22.83 3.78
CA ALA A 279 -10.69 24.05 2.98
C ALA A 279 -9.36 24.82 3.05
N GLU A 280 -8.77 24.96 4.23
CA GLU A 280 -7.45 25.57 4.43
C GLU A 280 -6.36 24.80 3.68
N THR A 281 -6.35 23.47 3.77
CA THR A 281 -5.33 22.62 3.17
C THR A 281 -5.35 22.62 1.64
N ILE A 282 -6.54 22.72 1.03
CA ILE A 282 -6.69 22.81 -0.43
C ILE A 282 -6.53 24.24 -0.96
N ASN A 283 -6.25 25.22 -0.11
CA ASN A 283 -6.11 26.64 -0.46
C ASN A 283 -7.35 27.19 -1.18
N LEU A 284 -8.53 26.88 -0.66
CA LEU A 284 -9.79 27.37 -1.19
C LEU A 284 -10.11 28.72 -0.55
N GLY A 285 -9.69 29.78 -1.21
CA GLY A 285 -9.87 31.15 -0.75
C GLY A 285 -8.73 31.67 0.14
N PRO A 286 -8.65 32.99 0.40
CA PRO A 286 -7.70 33.56 1.34
C PRO A 286 -8.03 33.08 2.77
N ALA A 287 -7.02 33.03 3.63
CA ALA A 287 -7.10 32.54 5.02
C ALA A 287 -8.19 33.19 5.90
N GLU A 288 -8.80 34.27 5.44
CA GLU A 288 -9.85 35.03 6.13
C GLU A 288 -11.27 34.71 5.65
N HIS A 289 -11.44 33.80 4.67
CA HIS A 289 -12.80 33.50 4.18
C HIS A 289 -13.47 32.43 5.02
N PRO A 290 -14.62 32.74 5.63
CA PRO A 290 -15.45 31.74 6.28
C PRO A 290 -15.96 30.71 5.25
N LEU A 291 -16.27 29.50 5.71
CA LEU A 291 -16.80 28.40 4.89
C LEU A 291 -18.03 28.79 4.05
N ASP A 292 -18.74 29.82 4.47
CA ASP A 292 -19.92 30.36 3.81
C ASP A 292 -19.61 31.36 2.68
N SER A 293 -18.33 31.62 2.40
CA SER A 293 -17.96 32.52 1.31
C SER A 293 -18.35 31.92 -0.04
N PRO A 294 -19.04 32.72 -0.92
CA PRO A 294 -19.41 32.27 -2.23
C PRO A 294 -18.17 32.13 -3.12
N ILE A 295 -18.14 31.07 -3.92
CA ILE A 295 -17.11 30.82 -4.93
C ILE A 295 -17.77 30.38 -6.24
N ARG A 296 -17.07 30.54 -7.36
CA ARG A 296 -17.58 30.19 -8.67
C ARG A 296 -16.74 29.14 -9.35
N ALA A 297 -17.41 28.12 -9.90
CA ALA A 297 -16.80 27.13 -10.78
C ALA A 297 -16.51 27.76 -12.16
N ARG A 298 -15.49 27.23 -12.86
CA ARG A 298 -15.20 27.59 -14.25
C ARG A 298 -16.09 26.86 -15.26
N GLY A 299 -16.73 25.78 -14.85
CA GLY A 299 -17.67 25.01 -15.67
C GLY A 299 -17.10 23.76 -16.34
N HIS A 300 -15.89 23.32 -16.01
CA HIS A 300 -15.31 22.08 -16.57
C HIS A 300 -16.19 20.86 -16.30
N ARG A 301 -16.67 20.70 -15.06
CA ARG A 301 -17.55 19.61 -14.64
C ARG A 301 -18.87 19.65 -15.41
N GLN A 302 -19.51 20.81 -15.48
CA GLN A 302 -20.79 20.99 -16.18
C GLN A 302 -20.67 20.67 -17.66
N LEU A 303 -19.65 21.20 -18.35
CA LEU A 303 -19.42 20.92 -19.76
C LEU A 303 -19.11 19.44 -20.00
N THR A 304 -18.35 18.79 -19.10
CA THR A 304 -18.07 17.36 -19.22
C THR A 304 -19.32 16.51 -19.05
N LEU A 305 -20.25 16.90 -18.19
CA LEU A 305 -21.52 16.18 -17.98
C LEU A 305 -22.55 16.40 -19.10
N MET A 306 -22.51 17.56 -19.76
CA MET A 306 -23.51 17.96 -20.75
C MET A 306 -23.10 17.67 -22.21
N THR A 307 -21.82 17.36 -22.45
CA THR A 307 -21.27 17.25 -23.82
C THR A 307 -20.32 16.08 -23.96
N ASP A 308 -20.23 15.50 -25.15
CA ASP A 308 -19.20 14.50 -25.51
C ASP A 308 -17.90 15.17 -26.01
N LEU A 309 -17.65 16.41 -25.66
CA LEU A 309 -16.46 17.15 -26.06
C LEU A 309 -15.20 16.62 -25.34
N SER A 310 -14.09 16.61 -26.05
CA SER A 310 -12.81 16.24 -25.42
C SER A 310 -12.40 17.27 -24.36
N SER A 311 -11.69 16.83 -23.30
CA SER A 311 -11.18 17.71 -22.24
C SER A 311 -10.37 18.90 -22.79
N ARG A 312 -9.65 18.72 -23.91
CA ARG A 312 -8.90 19.79 -24.59
C ARG A 312 -9.82 20.85 -25.22
N THR A 313 -10.97 20.42 -25.75
CA THR A 313 -11.95 21.32 -26.33
C THR A 313 -12.67 22.11 -25.25
N ILE A 314 -13.05 21.44 -24.15
CA ILE A 314 -13.65 22.06 -22.96
C ILE A 314 -12.71 23.14 -22.40
N GLN A 315 -11.43 22.82 -22.22
CA GLN A 315 -10.42 23.77 -21.75
C GLN A 315 -10.37 25.04 -22.64
N ARG A 316 -10.40 24.87 -23.99
CA ARG A 316 -10.40 26.02 -24.92
C ARG A 316 -11.64 26.87 -24.78
N ILE A 317 -12.82 26.28 -24.55
CA ILE A 317 -14.07 27.02 -24.38
C ILE A 317 -14.05 27.88 -23.13
N ILE A 318 -13.43 27.37 -22.06
CA ILE A 318 -13.36 28.04 -20.76
C ILE A 318 -12.30 29.14 -20.73
N ASP A 319 -11.21 28.98 -21.48
CA ASP A 319 -10.12 29.97 -21.58
C ASP A 319 -10.45 31.17 -22.50
N HIS A 320 -11.54 31.12 -23.27
CA HIS A 320 -12.06 32.17 -24.11
C HIS A 320 -13.20 32.95 -23.47
#